data_0d49ee6dd2c554cf1bea22d2117e1689
#
_entry.id   0d49ee6dd2c554cf1bea22d2117e1689
#
_cell.length_a   1.000
_cell.length_b   1.000
_cell.length_c   1.000
_cell.angle_alpha   90.00
_cell.angle_beta   90.00
_cell.angle_gamma   90.00
#
_symmetry.space_group_name_H-M   'P 1'
#
loop_
_entity.id
_entity.type
_entity.pdbx_description
1 polymer ?
#
loop_
_entity_poly.entity_id
_entity_poly.type
_entity_poly.pdbx_seq_one_letter_code
_entity_poly.pdbx_strand_id
1 'polypeptide(L)'
;MDETIGIDFQTTHKELGMKTKALFLFIGILIFTIPSPCIAAVDLEILQNIEIGATPVDVAVSRDGDWIYVLTSEAQVHVYSNQGVLQGMVPVDAGAQKIACGPDDGTLYVTNTGKQAVNVLRLDVVHDFTSSHSPIKGPSDAAITLTLFTDFECTYCAKLAPIIDQVHLQYPENVKIVLRNYPLRMHRFAMQAALAALAANEQGQFWAFHDRLFKNYNRLNAQKIEEIRKELDLDADQFRESMNKPALKETILGDL
;
A
#
# COMPACT_ATOMS: atom_id res chain seq x y z
N MET A 1 19.29 47.97 3.09
CA MET A 1 18.82 48.75 4.23
C MET A 1 18.14 47.72 5.11
N ASP A 2 18.76 46.93 5.86
CA ASP A 2 19.75 47.05 6.94
C ASP A 2 19.18 47.73 8.15
N GLU A 3 18.99 46.97 9.20
CA GLU A 3 19.25 47.35 10.59
C GLU A 3 19.04 46.16 11.52
N THR A 4 20.15 45.55 11.86
CA THR A 4 20.33 44.65 13.00
C THR A 4 20.45 45.46 14.28
N ILE A 5 19.67 45.11 15.32
CA ILE A 5 19.88 45.65 16.67
C ILE A 5 20.60 44.62 17.52
N GLY A 6 21.88 44.90 17.75
CA GLY A 6 22.72 44.21 18.75
C GLY A 6 22.50 44.84 20.13
N ILE A 7 22.37 44.02 21.15
CA ILE A 7 22.38 44.45 22.57
C ILE A 7 23.72 44.01 23.17
N ASP A 8 24.54 45.03 23.49
CA ASP A 8 25.84 44.87 24.13
C ASP A 8 25.68 44.96 25.66
N PHE A 9 26.20 43.98 26.37
CA PHE A 9 26.20 43.98 27.85
C PHE A 9 27.61 44.28 28.35
N GLN A 10 27.87 45.54 28.66
CA GLN A 10 29.12 45.90 29.35
C GLN A 10 28.91 46.00 30.86
N THR A 11 29.67 45.22 31.56
CA THR A 11 29.93 45.25 33.00
C THR A 11 30.60 46.56 33.44
N THR A 12 30.08 47.16 34.53
CA THR A 12 30.88 48.12 35.32
C THR A 12 30.85 47.75 36.78
N HIS A 13 31.96 47.32 37.29
CA HIS A 13 32.27 47.25 38.71
C HIS A 13 32.43 48.67 39.27
N LYS A 14 31.79 48.94 40.40
CA LYS A 14 32.20 50.01 41.29
C LYS A 14 32.06 49.54 42.73
N GLU A 15 33.23 49.36 43.35
CA GLU A 15 33.36 49.11 44.79
C GLU A 15 32.89 50.33 45.58
N LEU A 16 32.17 50.07 46.65
CA LEU A 16 32.17 51.03 47.79
C LEU A 16 32.02 50.22 49.08
N GLY A 17 33.11 50.16 49.83
CA GLY A 17 33.10 49.56 51.16
C GLY A 17 32.48 50.45 52.20
N MET A 18 31.76 49.84 53.13
CA MET A 18 31.79 50.30 54.53
C MET A 18 31.23 49.20 55.46
N LYS A 19 31.95 49.03 56.56
CA LYS A 19 31.73 48.09 57.67
C LYS A 19 30.46 48.43 58.45
N THR A 20 29.58 47.44 58.69
CA THR A 20 28.79 47.41 59.92
C THR A 20 28.36 45.97 60.22
N LYS A 21 28.39 45.67 61.52
CA LYS A 21 28.26 44.37 62.19
C LYS A 21 26.91 43.65 62.02
N ALA A 22 27.04 42.40 61.78
CA ALA A 22 26.20 41.26 62.26
C ALA A 22 24.78 41.52 62.84
N LEU A 23 23.85 40.91 62.17
CA LEU A 23 22.73 40.21 62.83
C LEU A 23 22.27 39.10 61.88
N PHE A 24 22.63 37.86 62.22
CA PHE A 24 22.13 36.67 61.52
C PHE A 24 20.63 36.48 61.86
N LEU A 25 19.74 36.85 60.95
CA LEU A 25 18.36 36.45 61.00
C LEU A 25 18.21 35.32 59.96
N PHE A 26 18.21 34.08 60.44
CA PHE A 26 17.85 32.90 59.61
C PHE A 26 16.34 33.00 59.28
N ILE A 27 16.01 33.61 58.12
CA ILE A 27 14.71 33.40 57.52
C ILE A 27 14.85 32.16 56.64
N GLY A 28 14.39 31.03 57.16
CA GLY A 28 14.22 29.81 56.37
C GLY A 28 13.14 30.03 55.32
N ILE A 29 13.58 30.31 54.10
CA ILE A 29 12.68 30.28 52.93
C ILE A 29 12.35 28.80 52.66
N LEU A 30 11.21 28.38 53.15
CA LEU A 30 10.60 27.11 52.78
C LEU A 30 10.12 27.22 51.32
N ILE A 31 10.99 26.82 50.37
CA ILE A 31 10.60 26.74 48.97
C ILE A 31 9.62 25.58 48.86
N PHE A 32 8.34 25.92 48.89
CA PHE A 32 7.27 25.00 48.50
C PHE A 32 7.41 24.77 46.98
N THR A 33 8.10 23.73 46.57
CA THR A 33 8.08 23.26 45.18
C THR A 33 6.67 22.70 44.91
N ILE A 34 5.79 23.56 44.40
CA ILE A 34 4.52 23.13 43.85
C ILE A 34 4.86 22.28 42.64
N PRO A 35 4.55 20.97 42.62
CA PRO A 35 4.76 20.16 41.40
C PRO A 35 3.87 20.77 40.33
N SER A 36 4.46 21.39 39.33
CA SER A 36 3.72 21.82 38.16
C SER A 36 3.11 20.57 37.50
N PRO A 37 1.79 20.50 37.32
CA PRO A 37 1.21 19.39 36.61
C PRO A 37 1.83 19.37 35.21
N CYS A 38 2.51 18.28 34.89
CA CYS A 38 2.97 18.01 33.53
C CYS A 38 1.72 17.71 32.70
N ILE A 39 1.11 18.74 32.10
CA ILE A 39 0.03 18.56 31.14
C ILE A 39 0.73 18.09 29.86
N ALA A 40 0.46 16.85 29.46
CA ALA A 40 0.88 16.36 28.16
C ALA A 40 0.25 17.26 27.08
N ALA A 41 1.08 17.89 26.27
CA ALA A 41 0.59 18.64 25.12
C ALA A 41 0.11 17.58 24.07
N VAL A 42 -1.15 17.75 23.62
CA VAL A 42 -1.67 16.99 22.50
C VAL A 42 -1.46 17.84 21.27
N ASP A 43 -0.64 17.35 20.34
CA ASP A 43 -0.45 17.96 19.03
C ASP A 43 -1.42 17.35 18.03
N LEU A 44 -1.94 18.13 17.09
CA LEU A 44 -2.87 17.72 16.06
C LEU A 44 -2.23 17.93 14.68
N GLU A 45 -2.04 16.86 13.95
CA GLU A 45 -1.67 16.88 12.55
C GLU A 45 -2.81 16.29 11.71
N ILE A 46 -3.26 17.01 10.68
CA ILE A 46 -4.22 16.49 9.71
C ILE A 46 -3.43 15.77 8.62
N LEU A 47 -3.42 14.44 8.66
CA LEU A 47 -2.68 13.62 7.71
C LEU A 47 -3.36 13.59 6.34
N GLN A 48 -4.70 13.63 6.31
CA GLN A 48 -5.47 13.54 5.06
C GLN A 48 -6.86 14.15 5.24
N ASN A 49 -7.40 14.71 4.15
CA ASN A 49 -8.80 15.10 4.03
C ASN A 49 -9.42 14.34 2.85
N ILE A 50 -10.51 13.60 3.09
CA ILE A 50 -11.25 12.85 2.07
C ILE A 50 -12.56 13.56 1.81
N GLU A 51 -12.75 14.05 0.59
CA GLU A 51 -14.01 14.67 0.18
C GLU A 51 -15.02 13.57 -0.21
N ILE A 52 -16.11 13.48 0.55
CA ILE A 52 -17.10 12.39 0.38
C ILE A 52 -18.09 12.69 -0.74
N GLY A 53 -18.35 13.95 -1.07
CA GLY A 53 -19.34 14.36 -2.06
C GLY A 53 -20.80 14.18 -1.61
N ALA A 54 -21.03 13.64 -0.42
CA ALA A 54 -22.32 13.45 0.22
C ALA A 54 -22.20 13.78 1.71
N THR A 55 -23.33 13.96 2.43
CA THR A 55 -23.27 14.23 3.87
C THR A 55 -22.92 12.95 4.64
N PRO A 56 -21.73 12.87 5.29
CA PRO A 56 -21.36 11.72 6.09
C PRO A 56 -22.21 11.66 7.36
N VAL A 57 -22.67 10.47 7.71
CA VAL A 57 -23.46 10.19 8.92
C VAL A 57 -22.61 9.50 9.97
N ASP A 58 -21.81 8.52 9.53
CA ASP A 58 -20.93 7.74 10.40
C ASP A 58 -19.77 7.15 9.59
N VAL A 59 -18.69 6.74 10.27
CA VAL A 59 -17.49 6.18 9.67
C VAL A 59 -17.01 4.96 10.44
N ALA A 60 -16.56 3.94 9.72
CA ALA A 60 -15.87 2.79 10.27
C ALA A 60 -14.62 2.48 9.44
N VAL A 61 -13.62 1.88 10.08
CA VAL A 61 -12.37 1.47 9.42
C VAL A 61 -12.23 -0.03 9.55
N SER A 62 -11.82 -0.70 8.47
CA SER A 62 -11.54 -2.13 8.49
C SER A 62 -10.47 -2.48 9.51
N ARG A 63 -10.47 -3.73 9.96
CA ARG A 63 -9.56 -4.19 11.02
C ARG A 63 -8.08 -4.14 10.61
N ASP A 64 -7.80 -4.41 9.33
CA ASP A 64 -6.46 -4.29 8.72
C ASP A 64 -6.04 -2.83 8.46
N GLY A 65 -7.00 -1.89 8.50
CA GLY A 65 -6.77 -0.47 8.23
C GLY A 65 -6.73 -0.12 6.74
N ASP A 66 -7.04 -1.03 5.84
CA ASP A 66 -6.95 -0.82 4.39
C ASP A 66 -8.17 -0.13 3.81
N TRP A 67 -9.33 -0.21 4.50
CA TRP A 67 -10.61 0.32 4.04
C TRP A 67 -11.23 1.29 5.02
N ILE A 68 -11.80 2.38 4.49
CA ILE A 68 -12.59 3.36 5.22
C ILE A 68 -14.02 3.30 4.64
N TYR A 69 -15.00 3.00 5.49
CA TYR A 69 -16.39 2.92 5.15
C TYR A 69 -17.12 4.14 5.68
N VAL A 70 -17.74 4.92 4.81
CA VAL A 70 -18.49 6.13 5.18
C VAL A 70 -19.96 5.92 4.87
N LEU A 71 -20.79 5.87 5.92
CA LEU A 71 -22.23 5.88 5.78
C LEU A 71 -22.68 7.32 5.48
N THR A 72 -23.53 7.48 4.46
CA THR A 72 -24.02 8.78 4.03
C THR A 72 -25.52 8.94 4.31
N SER A 73 -26.00 10.19 4.34
CA SER A 73 -27.43 10.53 4.48
C SER A 73 -28.28 10.04 3.31
N GLU A 74 -27.66 9.69 2.18
CA GLU A 74 -28.31 9.15 0.99
C GLU A 74 -28.54 7.63 1.07
N ALA A 75 -28.37 7.04 2.28
CA ALA A 75 -28.45 5.61 2.52
C ALA A 75 -27.48 4.81 1.64
N GLN A 76 -26.24 5.26 1.58
CA GLN A 76 -25.15 4.56 0.91
C GLN A 76 -23.96 4.41 1.85
N VAL A 77 -23.21 3.33 1.66
CA VAL A 77 -21.88 3.16 2.22
C VAL A 77 -20.86 3.41 1.11
N HIS A 78 -20.09 4.46 1.23
CA HIS A 78 -18.95 4.73 0.35
C HIS A 78 -17.73 4.00 0.90
N VAL A 79 -17.04 3.26 0.04
CA VAL A 79 -15.85 2.46 0.37
C VAL A 79 -14.63 3.16 -0.20
N TYR A 80 -13.71 3.58 0.67
CA TYR A 80 -12.45 4.21 0.28
C TYR A 80 -11.27 3.32 0.68
N SER A 81 -10.18 3.36 -0.09
CA SER A 81 -8.90 2.86 0.37
C SER A 81 -8.34 3.75 1.50
N ASN A 82 -7.33 3.27 2.22
CA ASN A 82 -6.63 4.06 3.23
C ASN A 82 -5.88 5.27 2.65
N GLN A 83 -5.68 5.32 1.33
CA GLN A 83 -5.19 6.51 0.61
C GLN A 83 -6.32 7.49 0.21
N GLY A 84 -7.56 7.23 0.60
CA GLY A 84 -8.71 8.09 0.31
C GLY A 84 -9.26 7.96 -1.12
N VAL A 85 -8.91 6.91 -1.84
CA VAL A 85 -9.43 6.65 -3.18
C VAL A 85 -10.76 5.92 -3.08
N LEU A 86 -11.83 6.47 -3.67
CA LEU A 86 -13.14 5.82 -3.73
C LEU A 86 -13.07 4.54 -4.56
N GLN A 87 -13.44 3.41 -3.95
CA GLN A 87 -13.48 2.10 -4.59
C GLN A 87 -14.89 1.71 -5.04
N GLY A 88 -15.91 2.19 -4.34
CA GLY A 88 -17.29 1.89 -4.68
C GLY A 88 -18.29 2.49 -3.71
N MET A 89 -19.56 2.40 -4.09
CA MET A 89 -20.70 2.84 -3.29
C MET A 89 -21.72 1.73 -3.25
N VAL A 90 -22.20 1.38 -2.06
CA VAL A 90 -23.15 0.29 -1.86
C VAL A 90 -24.42 0.86 -1.21
N PRO A 91 -25.60 0.67 -1.80
CA PRO A 91 -26.85 1.09 -1.19
C PRO A 91 -27.14 0.27 0.08
N VAL A 92 -27.64 0.96 1.10
CA VAL A 92 -28.14 0.35 2.33
C VAL A 92 -29.58 0.80 2.57
N ASP A 93 -30.23 0.21 3.55
CA ASP A 93 -31.61 0.58 3.88
C ASP A 93 -31.73 2.04 4.29
N ALA A 94 -32.76 2.72 3.81
CA ALA A 94 -33.12 4.05 4.25
C ALA A 94 -33.34 4.06 5.78
N GLY A 95 -32.80 5.07 6.47
CA GLY A 95 -32.82 5.15 7.92
C GLY A 95 -31.65 4.47 8.62
N ALA A 96 -30.61 4.07 7.87
CA ALA A 96 -29.32 3.67 8.42
C ALA A 96 -28.69 4.86 9.20
N GLN A 97 -28.15 4.60 10.39
CA GLN A 97 -27.64 5.65 11.27
C GLN A 97 -26.22 5.43 11.76
N LYS A 98 -25.83 4.18 11.94
CA LYS A 98 -24.48 3.85 12.39
C LYS A 98 -23.92 2.66 11.62
N ILE A 99 -22.59 2.68 11.48
CA ILE A 99 -21.84 1.60 10.85
C ILE A 99 -20.71 1.16 11.79
N ALA A 100 -20.42 -0.14 11.83
CA ALA A 100 -19.28 -0.70 12.53
C ALA A 100 -18.72 -1.89 11.75
N CYS A 101 -17.41 -2.10 11.82
CA CYS A 101 -16.78 -3.28 11.25
C CYS A 101 -16.97 -4.50 12.13
N GLY A 102 -17.14 -5.64 11.48
CA GLY A 102 -17.23 -6.96 12.12
C GLY A 102 -15.84 -7.54 12.46
N PRO A 103 -15.83 -8.79 12.95
CA PRO A 103 -14.60 -9.49 13.30
C PRO A 103 -13.77 -9.89 12.07
N ASP A 104 -14.42 -10.06 10.93
CA ASP A 104 -13.81 -10.45 9.66
C ASP A 104 -13.70 -9.23 8.75
N ASP A 105 -12.71 -9.24 7.85
CA ASP A 105 -12.58 -8.22 6.83
C ASP A 105 -13.78 -8.26 5.88
N GLY A 106 -14.35 -7.09 5.60
CA GLY A 106 -15.53 -6.94 4.76
C GLY A 106 -16.88 -7.14 5.44
N THR A 107 -16.94 -7.57 6.70
CA THR A 107 -18.21 -7.61 7.45
C THR A 107 -18.54 -6.26 8.07
N LEU A 108 -19.73 -5.74 7.79
CA LEU A 108 -20.23 -4.47 8.35
C LEU A 108 -21.56 -4.68 9.06
N TYR A 109 -21.71 -4.02 10.20
CA TYR A 109 -22.97 -3.90 10.94
C TYR A 109 -23.56 -2.51 10.72
N VAL A 110 -24.75 -2.43 10.18
CA VAL A 110 -25.44 -1.16 9.93
C VAL A 110 -26.72 -1.13 10.73
N THR A 111 -26.82 -0.17 11.67
CA THR A 111 -28.06 0.00 12.48
C THR A 111 -29.09 0.79 11.69
N ASN A 112 -30.34 0.34 11.75
CA ASN A 112 -31.50 1.02 11.17
C ASN A 112 -32.60 1.20 12.24
N THR A 113 -32.76 2.42 12.72
CA THR A 113 -33.74 2.71 13.77
C THR A 113 -35.17 2.67 13.26
N GLY A 114 -35.41 3.03 12.01
CA GLY A 114 -36.75 2.98 11.42
C GLY A 114 -37.29 1.54 11.29
N LYS A 115 -36.39 0.58 11.06
CA LYS A 115 -36.72 -0.86 11.00
C LYS A 115 -36.48 -1.58 12.32
N GLN A 116 -35.97 -0.92 13.35
CA GLN A 116 -35.56 -1.52 14.63
C GLN A 116 -34.63 -2.75 14.42
N ALA A 117 -33.68 -2.64 13.48
CA ALA A 117 -32.87 -3.76 13.01
C ALA A 117 -31.37 -3.38 12.95
N VAL A 118 -30.54 -4.41 12.95
CA VAL A 118 -29.15 -4.33 12.57
C VAL A 118 -28.96 -5.21 11.32
N ASN A 119 -28.55 -4.58 10.24
CA ASN A 119 -28.19 -5.31 9.02
C ASN A 119 -26.74 -5.76 9.13
N VAL A 120 -26.49 -7.02 8.86
CA VAL A 120 -25.13 -7.57 8.72
C VAL A 120 -24.86 -7.69 7.23
N LEU A 121 -23.91 -6.91 6.76
CA LEU A 121 -23.51 -6.86 5.35
C LEU A 121 -22.16 -7.52 5.19
N ARG A 122 -21.94 -8.17 4.06
CA ARG A 122 -20.62 -8.57 3.61
C ARG A 122 -20.27 -7.78 2.36
N LEU A 123 -19.15 -7.06 2.42
CA LEU A 123 -18.58 -6.34 1.30
C LEU A 123 -17.31 -7.05 0.84
N ASP A 124 -17.31 -7.50 -0.39
CA ASP A 124 -16.11 -8.01 -1.04
C ASP A 124 -15.72 -6.98 -2.10
N VAL A 125 -14.53 -6.42 -1.99
CA VAL A 125 -13.99 -5.50 -3.00
C VAL A 125 -13.56 -6.33 -4.20
N VAL A 126 -14.31 -6.21 -5.29
CA VAL A 126 -13.98 -6.89 -6.54
C VAL A 126 -12.97 -6.05 -7.29
N HIS A 127 -11.73 -6.50 -7.31
CA HIS A 127 -10.69 -5.88 -8.13
C HIS A 127 -10.78 -6.38 -9.57
N ASP A 128 -10.86 -5.47 -10.53
CA ASP A 128 -10.69 -5.84 -11.93
C ASP A 128 -9.19 -5.98 -12.24
N PHE A 129 -8.75 -7.24 -12.29
CA PHE A 129 -7.37 -7.58 -12.62
C PHE A 129 -7.15 -7.77 -14.14
N THR A 130 -8.14 -7.45 -14.97
CA THR A 130 -7.99 -7.51 -16.42
C THR A 130 -7.23 -6.27 -16.91
N SER A 131 -5.90 -6.27 -16.85
CA SER A 131 -5.11 -5.26 -17.56
C SER A 131 -4.81 -5.74 -18.99
N SER A 132 -4.91 -4.83 -19.95
CA SER A 132 -4.59 -5.08 -21.36
C SER A 132 -3.13 -5.42 -21.62
N HIS A 133 -2.25 -5.31 -20.61
CA HIS A 133 -0.81 -5.49 -20.73
C HIS A 133 -0.27 -6.75 -20.05
N SER A 134 -1.13 -7.51 -19.36
CA SER A 134 -0.71 -8.74 -18.69
C SER A 134 -0.59 -9.91 -19.68
N PRO A 135 0.45 -10.73 -19.60
CA PRO A 135 0.55 -11.95 -20.40
C PRO A 135 -0.61 -12.91 -20.11
N ILE A 136 -1.24 -13.41 -21.16
CA ILE A 136 -2.38 -14.33 -21.09
C ILE A 136 -2.00 -15.66 -21.72
N LYS A 137 -2.43 -16.77 -21.10
CA LYS A 137 -2.39 -18.12 -21.66
C LYS A 137 -3.82 -18.67 -21.68
N GLY A 138 -4.28 -19.14 -22.82
CA GLY A 138 -5.65 -19.61 -23.06
C GLY A 138 -6.53 -18.62 -23.80
N PRO A 139 -7.81 -18.95 -24.08
CA PRO A 139 -8.73 -18.10 -24.81
C PRO A 139 -9.03 -16.81 -24.06
N SER A 140 -9.06 -15.67 -24.77
CA SER A 140 -9.34 -14.37 -24.17
C SER A 140 -10.73 -14.26 -23.57
N ASP A 141 -11.69 -15.04 -24.10
CA ASP A 141 -13.10 -15.11 -23.71
C ASP A 141 -13.43 -16.32 -22.80
N ALA A 142 -12.41 -17.02 -22.30
CA ALA A 142 -12.60 -18.14 -21.37
C ALA A 142 -13.46 -17.75 -20.17
N ALA A 143 -14.38 -18.63 -19.78
CA ALA A 143 -15.35 -18.39 -18.72
C ALA A 143 -14.71 -18.20 -17.33
N ILE A 144 -13.52 -18.77 -17.12
CA ILE A 144 -12.79 -18.71 -15.85
C ILE A 144 -11.45 -18.00 -16.09
N THR A 145 -11.21 -16.98 -15.28
CA THR A 145 -9.90 -16.26 -15.25
C THR A 145 -9.14 -16.66 -13.98
N LEU A 146 -7.94 -17.18 -14.13
CA LEU A 146 -6.99 -17.36 -13.05
C LEU A 146 -5.95 -16.25 -13.10
N THR A 147 -6.04 -15.30 -12.19
CA THR A 147 -5.03 -14.25 -12.06
C THR A 147 -3.95 -14.69 -11.07
N LEU A 148 -2.71 -14.74 -11.53
CA LEU A 148 -1.56 -15.18 -10.75
C LEU A 148 -0.64 -14.00 -10.47
N PHE A 149 -0.47 -13.67 -9.20
CA PHE A 149 0.60 -12.77 -8.77
C PHE A 149 1.85 -13.60 -8.48
N THR A 150 2.96 -13.29 -9.17
CA THR A 150 4.12 -14.18 -9.15
C THR A 150 5.46 -13.43 -9.08
N ASP A 151 6.42 -14.10 -8.43
CA ASP A 151 7.82 -13.68 -8.30
C ASP A 151 8.72 -14.82 -8.79
N PHE A 152 9.60 -14.52 -9.72
CA PHE A 152 10.46 -15.54 -10.36
C PHE A 152 11.57 -16.10 -9.48
N GLU A 153 11.88 -15.50 -8.33
CA GLU A 153 12.79 -16.04 -7.32
C GLU A 153 12.06 -16.76 -6.18
N CYS A 154 10.71 -16.70 -6.14
CA CYS A 154 9.94 -17.31 -5.08
C CYS A 154 9.82 -18.83 -5.25
N THR A 155 10.26 -19.58 -4.24
CA THR A 155 10.19 -21.05 -4.21
C THR A 155 8.75 -21.58 -4.36
N TYR A 156 7.78 -20.92 -3.75
CA TYR A 156 6.38 -21.34 -3.81
C TYR A 156 5.78 -21.06 -5.18
N CYS A 157 6.12 -19.92 -5.81
CA CYS A 157 5.70 -19.62 -7.17
C CYS A 157 6.28 -20.63 -8.16
N ALA A 158 7.56 -21.01 -8.01
CA ALA A 158 8.19 -22.04 -8.84
C ALA A 158 7.52 -23.42 -8.68
N LYS A 159 7.00 -23.76 -7.49
CA LYS A 159 6.25 -25.00 -7.28
C LYS A 159 4.81 -24.92 -7.82
N LEU A 160 4.22 -23.73 -7.84
CA LEU A 160 2.87 -23.51 -8.36
C LEU A 160 2.82 -23.56 -9.89
N ALA A 161 3.85 -23.05 -10.58
CA ALA A 161 3.87 -22.94 -12.03
C ALA A 161 3.48 -24.26 -12.77
N PRO A 162 4.06 -25.44 -12.46
CA PRO A 162 3.64 -26.68 -13.11
C PRO A 162 2.20 -27.12 -12.78
N ILE A 163 1.65 -26.73 -11.63
CA ILE A 163 0.27 -27.02 -11.27
C ILE A 163 -0.67 -26.20 -12.14
N ILE A 164 -0.37 -24.93 -12.36
CA ILE A 164 -1.13 -24.03 -13.23
C ILE A 164 -1.09 -24.52 -14.69
N ASP A 165 0.06 -25.01 -15.15
CA ASP A 165 0.15 -25.64 -16.49
C ASP A 165 -0.75 -26.86 -16.61
N GLN A 166 -0.84 -27.71 -15.56
CA GLN A 166 -1.75 -28.85 -15.54
C GLN A 166 -3.22 -28.41 -15.59
N VAL A 167 -3.60 -27.36 -14.86
CA VAL A 167 -4.96 -26.81 -14.91
C VAL A 167 -5.30 -26.34 -16.31
N HIS A 168 -4.39 -25.60 -16.96
CA HIS A 168 -4.60 -25.13 -18.33
C HIS A 168 -4.71 -26.28 -19.32
N LEU A 169 -3.88 -27.32 -19.19
CA LEU A 169 -3.94 -28.51 -20.06
C LEU A 169 -5.25 -29.30 -19.86
N GLN A 170 -5.81 -29.33 -18.65
CA GLN A 170 -7.06 -30.01 -18.34
C GLN A 170 -8.30 -29.24 -18.81
N TYR A 171 -8.24 -27.90 -18.84
CA TYR A 171 -9.35 -27.03 -19.18
C TYR A 171 -8.96 -25.95 -20.22
N PRO A 172 -8.44 -26.34 -21.39
CA PRO A 172 -7.81 -25.39 -22.32
C PRO A 172 -8.78 -24.36 -22.90
N GLU A 173 -10.07 -24.72 -23.04
CA GLU A 173 -11.09 -23.83 -23.60
C GLU A 173 -11.83 -23.01 -22.54
N ASN A 174 -11.78 -23.42 -21.26
CA ASN A 174 -12.58 -22.82 -20.21
C ASN A 174 -11.77 -21.91 -19.28
N VAL A 175 -10.45 -22.06 -19.27
CA VAL A 175 -9.57 -21.35 -18.34
C VAL A 175 -8.57 -20.51 -19.09
N LYS A 176 -8.53 -19.21 -18.78
CA LYS A 176 -7.41 -18.34 -19.12
C LYS A 176 -6.59 -18.00 -17.87
N ILE A 177 -5.30 -17.94 -18.06
CA ILE A 177 -4.33 -17.55 -17.03
C ILE A 177 -3.85 -16.15 -17.36
N VAL A 178 -3.97 -15.23 -16.40
CA VAL A 178 -3.44 -13.86 -16.47
C VAL A 178 -2.30 -13.75 -15.48
N LEU A 179 -1.11 -13.43 -15.93
CA LEU A 179 0.04 -13.31 -15.04
C LEU A 179 0.30 -11.85 -14.69
N ARG A 180 0.42 -11.59 -13.37
CA ARG A 180 0.80 -10.33 -12.76
C ARG A 180 2.15 -10.47 -12.09
N ASN A 181 3.05 -9.51 -12.30
CA ASN A 181 4.36 -9.56 -11.69
C ASN A 181 4.31 -8.96 -10.29
N TYR A 182 4.75 -9.71 -9.29
CA TYR A 182 4.79 -9.27 -7.90
C TYR A 182 6.18 -9.50 -7.29
N PRO A 183 7.23 -8.80 -7.80
CA PRO A 183 8.60 -8.98 -7.33
C PRO A 183 8.74 -8.51 -5.88
N LEU A 184 9.05 -9.44 -4.98
CA LEU A 184 9.24 -9.18 -3.56
C LEU A 184 10.54 -8.41 -3.32
N ARG A 185 10.51 -7.41 -2.44
CA ARG A 185 11.68 -6.56 -2.14
C ARG A 185 12.89 -7.33 -1.60
N MET A 186 12.67 -8.49 -0.98
CA MET A 186 13.71 -9.36 -0.45
C MET A 186 14.42 -10.18 -1.54
N HIS A 187 13.86 -10.30 -2.73
CA HIS A 187 14.42 -11.04 -3.85
C HIS A 187 15.21 -10.12 -4.78
N ARG A 188 16.51 -10.38 -4.87
CA ARG A 188 17.47 -9.46 -5.50
C ARG A 188 17.24 -9.26 -7.00
N PHE A 189 16.87 -10.34 -7.70
CA PHE A 189 16.76 -10.36 -9.17
C PHE A 189 15.31 -10.45 -9.65
N ALA A 190 14.31 -10.48 -8.75
CA ALA A 190 12.91 -10.64 -9.10
C ALA A 190 12.40 -9.54 -10.04
N MET A 191 12.71 -8.26 -9.75
CA MET A 191 12.36 -7.15 -10.64
C MET A 191 13.02 -7.28 -12.01
N GLN A 192 14.30 -7.65 -12.06
CA GLN A 192 15.01 -7.82 -13.32
C GLN A 192 14.45 -8.99 -14.13
N ALA A 193 14.09 -10.09 -13.46
CA ALA A 193 13.46 -11.24 -14.10
C ALA A 193 12.07 -10.92 -14.66
N ALA A 194 11.26 -10.13 -13.91
CA ALA A 194 9.97 -9.66 -14.37
C ALA A 194 10.07 -8.75 -15.61
N LEU A 195 10.99 -7.79 -15.61
CA LEU A 195 11.28 -6.94 -16.77
C LEU A 195 11.73 -7.78 -17.99
N ALA A 196 12.58 -8.78 -17.75
CA ALA A 196 13.07 -9.68 -18.80
C ALA A 196 11.94 -10.53 -19.40
N ALA A 197 11.01 -11.03 -18.56
CA ALA A 197 9.85 -11.79 -19.03
C ALA A 197 8.91 -10.91 -19.88
N LEU A 198 8.68 -9.67 -19.48
CA LEU A 198 7.88 -8.69 -20.25
C LEU A 198 8.60 -8.29 -21.55
N ALA A 199 9.93 -8.15 -21.55
CA ALA A 199 10.71 -7.90 -22.76
C ALA A 199 10.61 -9.08 -23.74
N ALA A 200 10.64 -10.34 -23.24
CA ALA A 200 10.38 -11.52 -24.04
C ALA A 200 8.94 -11.58 -24.57
N ASN A 201 7.97 -11.01 -23.84
CA ASN A 201 6.58 -10.90 -24.28
C ASN A 201 6.45 -10.03 -25.55
N GLU A 202 7.21 -8.95 -25.66
CA GLU A 202 7.23 -8.11 -26.86
C GLU A 202 7.75 -8.84 -28.10
N GLN A 203 8.44 -9.98 -27.92
CA GLN A 203 8.89 -10.90 -28.96
C GLN A 203 8.06 -12.19 -29.03
N GLY A 204 6.88 -12.23 -28.37
CA GLY A 204 5.96 -13.38 -28.37
C GLY A 204 6.45 -14.61 -27.61
N GLN A 205 7.49 -14.47 -26.77
CA GLN A 205 8.14 -15.58 -26.08
C GLN A 205 7.97 -15.55 -24.54
N PHE A 206 6.93 -14.87 -24.05
CA PHE A 206 6.72 -14.73 -22.60
C PHE A 206 6.73 -16.09 -21.88
N TRP A 207 5.87 -17.00 -22.27
CA TRP A 207 5.69 -18.26 -21.55
C TRP A 207 6.92 -19.18 -21.64
N ALA A 208 7.60 -19.19 -22.75
CA ALA A 208 8.87 -19.91 -22.89
C ALA A 208 9.95 -19.32 -21.97
N PHE A 209 10.00 -18.01 -21.85
CA PHE A 209 10.92 -17.29 -20.94
C PHE A 209 10.57 -17.53 -19.47
N HIS A 210 9.30 -17.41 -19.13
CA HIS A 210 8.72 -17.72 -17.81
C HIS A 210 9.14 -19.11 -17.32
N ASP A 211 8.97 -20.14 -18.14
CA ASP A 211 9.30 -21.51 -17.77
C ASP A 211 10.80 -21.68 -17.51
N ARG A 212 11.66 -20.99 -18.29
CA ARG A 212 13.11 -20.99 -18.07
C ARG A 212 13.52 -20.24 -16.81
N LEU A 213 12.85 -19.12 -16.48
CA LEU A 213 13.07 -18.42 -15.23
C LEU A 213 12.74 -19.33 -14.04
N PHE A 214 11.57 -19.95 -14.01
CA PHE A 214 11.20 -20.85 -12.91
C PHE A 214 12.06 -22.10 -12.81
N LYS A 215 12.54 -22.64 -13.91
CA LYS A 215 13.55 -23.71 -13.89
C LYS A 215 14.85 -23.31 -13.18
N ASN A 216 15.11 -22.01 -13.10
CA ASN A 216 16.34 -21.44 -12.55
C ASN A 216 16.07 -20.53 -11.34
N TYR A 217 14.89 -20.60 -10.71
CA TYR A 217 14.43 -19.65 -9.68
C TYR A 217 15.43 -19.40 -8.55
N ASN A 218 16.17 -20.43 -8.14
CA ASN A 218 17.12 -20.39 -7.02
C ASN A 218 18.54 -19.95 -7.40
N ARG A 219 18.79 -19.64 -8.69
CA ARG A 219 20.10 -19.20 -9.21
C ARG A 219 19.99 -18.06 -10.22
N LEU A 220 18.87 -17.32 -10.16
CA LEU A 220 18.68 -16.17 -11.04
C LEU A 220 19.73 -15.09 -10.75
N ASN A 221 20.25 -14.52 -11.80
CA ASN A 221 21.11 -13.36 -11.84
C ASN A 221 21.14 -12.79 -13.26
N ALA A 222 21.76 -11.63 -13.46
CA ALA A 222 21.82 -10.98 -14.77
C ALA A 222 22.41 -11.88 -15.87
N GLN A 223 23.43 -12.67 -15.54
CA GLN A 223 24.04 -13.61 -16.49
C GLN A 223 23.06 -14.73 -16.90
N LYS A 224 22.35 -15.33 -15.92
CA LYS A 224 21.37 -16.38 -16.18
C LYS A 224 20.20 -15.88 -17.04
N ILE A 225 19.72 -14.66 -16.80
CA ILE A 225 18.69 -14.02 -17.61
C ILE A 225 19.17 -13.86 -19.06
N GLU A 226 20.41 -13.43 -19.27
CA GLU A 226 21.01 -13.30 -20.61
C GLU A 226 21.24 -14.68 -21.29
N GLU A 227 21.60 -15.73 -20.53
CA GLU A 227 21.66 -17.08 -21.02
C GLU A 227 20.29 -17.57 -21.52
N ILE A 228 19.22 -17.32 -20.76
CA ILE A 228 17.84 -17.66 -21.16
C ILE A 228 17.43 -16.90 -22.43
N ARG A 229 17.76 -15.61 -22.55
CA ARG A 229 17.52 -14.84 -23.78
C ARG A 229 18.17 -15.54 -25.00
N LYS A 230 19.43 -15.95 -24.86
CA LYS A 230 20.19 -16.67 -25.94
C LYS A 230 19.59 -18.03 -26.25
N GLU A 231 19.20 -18.80 -25.22
CA GLU A 231 18.56 -20.10 -25.40
C GLU A 231 17.27 -20.04 -26.21
N LEU A 232 16.55 -18.91 -26.12
CA LEU A 232 15.28 -18.66 -26.82
C LEU A 232 15.46 -17.87 -28.12
N ASP A 233 16.68 -17.59 -28.52
CA ASP A 233 17.05 -16.87 -29.74
C ASP A 233 16.34 -15.51 -29.88
N LEU A 234 16.14 -14.82 -28.74
CA LEU A 234 15.55 -13.49 -28.73
C LEU A 234 16.54 -12.44 -29.26
N ASP A 235 16.04 -11.50 -30.06
CA ASP A 235 16.84 -10.38 -30.54
C ASP A 235 17.41 -9.59 -29.36
N ALA A 236 18.73 -9.44 -29.36
CA ALA A 236 19.47 -8.87 -28.22
C ALA A 236 19.24 -7.37 -28.06
N ASP A 237 19.14 -6.64 -29.18
CA ASP A 237 19.02 -5.19 -29.13
C ASP A 237 17.59 -4.79 -28.77
N GLN A 238 16.59 -5.44 -29.40
CA GLN A 238 15.18 -5.27 -29.01
C GLN A 238 14.94 -5.65 -27.55
N PHE A 239 15.48 -6.78 -27.09
CA PHE A 239 15.33 -7.23 -25.71
C PHE A 239 15.90 -6.21 -24.70
N ARG A 240 17.10 -5.70 -24.97
CA ARG A 240 17.77 -4.70 -24.12
C ARG A 240 17.01 -3.37 -24.11
N GLU A 241 16.55 -2.93 -25.28
CA GLU A 241 15.70 -1.74 -25.40
C GLU A 241 14.42 -1.89 -24.58
N SER A 242 13.72 -3.03 -24.74
CA SER A 242 12.48 -3.33 -24.02
C SER A 242 12.68 -3.36 -22.51
N MET A 243 13.73 -3.99 -22.00
CA MET A 243 14.03 -4.01 -20.56
C MET A 243 14.26 -2.61 -19.96
N ASN A 244 14.63 -1.63 -20.77
CA ASN A 244 14.85 -0.24 -20.33
C ASN A 244 13.63 0.66 -20.53
N LYS A 245 12.53 0.17 -21.10
CA LYS A 245 11.30 0.96 -21.29
C LYS A 245 10.65 1.28 -19.95
N PRO A 246 10.41 2.56 -19.63
CA PRO A 246 9.68 2.94 -18.42
C PRO A 246 8.31 2.26 -18.32
N ALA A 247 7.60 2.10 -19.45
CA ALA A 247 6.28 1.48 -19.51
C ALA A 247 6.24 0.05 -18.95
N LEU A 248 7.27 -0.78 -19.21
CA LEU A 248 7.32 -2.13 -18.63
C LEU A 248 7.51 -2.11 -17.11
N LYS A 249 8.30 -1.16 -16.63
CA LYS A 249 8.47 -0.97 -15.19
C LYS A 249 7.16 -0.47 -14.54
N GLU A 250 6.46 0.45 -15.18
CA GLU A 250 5.16 0.94 -14.72
C GLU A 250 4.11 -0.18 -14.71
N THR A 251 4.11 -1.07 -15.70
CA THR A 251 3.26 -2.27 -15.69
C THR A 251 3.50 -3.12 -14.45
N ILE A 252 4.76 -3.40 -14.10
CA ILE A 252 5.09 -4.19 -12.90
C ILE A 252 4.71 -3.44 -11.62
N LEU A 253 4.92 -2.12 -11.56
CA LEU A 253 4.54 -1.32 -10.40
C LEU A 253 3.02 -1.20 -10.23
N GLY A 254 2.25 -1.26 -11.32
CA GLY A 254 0.79 -1.31 -11.31
C GLY A 254 0.23 -2.67 -10.89
N ASP A 255 1.06 -3.71 -10.86
CA ASP A 255 0.71 -5.05 -10.39
C ASP A 255 0.96 -5.22 -8.86
N LEU A 256 1.68 -4.26 -8.21
CA LEU A 256 2.02 -4.27 -6.78
C LEU A 256 0.96 -3.63 -5.92
#